data_1da84f16da5686cc16b78e5e5ca8e628
#
_entry.id   1da84f16da5686cc16b78e5e5ca8e628
#
_cell.length_a   1.000
_cell.length_b   1.000
_cell.length_c   1.000
_cell.angle_alpha   90.00
_cell.angle_beta   90.00
_cell.angle_gamma   90.00
#
_symmetry.space_group_name_H-M   'P 1'
#
loop_
_entity.id
_entity.type
_entity.pdbx_description
1 polymer ?
#
loop_
_entity_poly.entity_id
_entity_poly.type
_entity_poly.pdbx_seq_one_letter_code
_entity_poly.pdbx_strand_id
1 'polypeptide(L)'
;MPAIHAIFWDVGGVLLTNAWDRTERAKALEHFHLDAEEFHDRHEMVVSSFERGKITLDEYLDRTVFYRPRPFERDAFRDYMFSLSQPFPDVLQFAQALTDSGKYFMGTINNESRELNNQRIEKFGLRKIFRLFISSCYVGFRKPERDIYRLALETTQIPAEDCCFIDDRALNLECAAKLGMHTIEMKGLEQLRGELAQLGATV
;
A
#
# COMPACT_ATOMS: atom_id res chain seq x y z
N MET A 1 -20.75 -16.50 -14.90
CA MET A 1 -19.85 -15.36 -14.64
C MET A 1 -18.50 -15.95 -14.27
N PRO A 2 -17.37 -15.37 -14.70
CA PRO A 2 -16.07 -15.84 -14.22
C PRO A 2 -16.05 -15.78 -12.70
N ALA A 3 -15.58 -16.83 -12.06
CA ALA A 3 -15.48 -16.88 -10.61
C ALA A 3 -14.16 -16.22 -10.18
N ILE A 4 -14.20 -15.22 -9.32
CA ILE A 4 -12.97 -14.62 -8.74
C ILE A 4 -12.28 -15.68 -7.89
N HIS A 5 -11.00 -15.91 -8.18
CA HIS A 5 -10.13 -16.83 -7.45
C HIS A 5 -9.06 -16.11 -6.62
N ALA A 6 -8.67 -14.90 -7.01
CA ALA A 6 -7.72 -14.08 -6.24
C ALA A 6 -8.23 -12.66 -6.04
N ILE A 7 -7.98 -12.12 -4.85
CA ILE A 7 -8.26 -10.72 -4.52
C ILE A 7 -6.95 -10.07 -4.04
N PHE A 8 -6.48 -9.10 -4.80
CA PHE A 8 -5.32 -8.29 -4.46
C PHE A 8 -5.78 -6.94 -3.89
N TRP A 9 -5.12 -6.48 -2.86
CA TRP A 9 -5.48 -5.28 -2.12
C TRP A 9 -4.32 -4.29 -2.10
N ASP A 10 -4.61 -3.01 -2.32
CA ASP A 10 -3.71 -1.99 -1.81
C ASP A 10 -3.80 -1.95 -0.28
N VAL A 11 -2.80 -1.35 0.35
CA VAL A 11 -2.72 -1.23 1.82
C VAL A 11 -3.09 0.18 2.25
N GLY A 12 -2.39 1.20 1.72
CA GLY A 12 -2.66 2.59 2.03
C GLY A 12 -3.94 3.10 1.35
N GLY A 13 -4.81 3.81 2.07
CA GLY A 13 -6.10 4.27 1.53
C GLY A 13 -7.17 3.19 1.41
N VAL A 14 -6.82 1.91 1.60
CA VAL A 14 -7.75 0.77 1.49
C VAL A 14 -7.92 0.02 2.81
N LEU A 15 -6.85 -0.55 3.35
CA LEU A 15 -6.86 -1.30 4.61
C LEU A 15 -6.47 -0.44 5.81
N LEU A 16 -5.57 0.50 5.56
CA LEU A 16 -5.00 1.44 6.52
C LEU A 16 -5.03 2.84 5.91
N THR A 17 -4.89 3.88 6.73
CA THR A 17 -4.62 5.22 6.21
C THR A 17 -3.35 5.21 5.37
N ASN A 18 -3.21 6.18 4.48
CA ASN A 18 -1.94 6.40 3.80
C ASN A 18 -0.85 6.71 4.84
N ALA A 19 0.32 6.10 4.69
CA ALA A 19 1.35 6.19 5.73
C ALA A 19 2.26 7.40 5.55
N TRP A 20 2.74 7.61 4.33
CA TRP A 20 3.71 8.65 4.02
C TRP A 20 3.38 9.39 2.72
N ASP A 21 2.09 9.64 2.51
CA ASP A 21 1.63 10.46 1.39
C ASP A 21 1.74 11.97 1.69
N ARG A 22 1.19 12.79 0.80
CA ARG A 22 1.28 14.24 0.91
C ARG A 22 0.64 14.78 2.20
N THR A 23 -0.47 14.20 2.63
CA THR A 23 -1.22 14.64 3.81
C THR A 23 -0.47 14.29 5.09
N GLU A 24 0.01 13.06 5.21
CA GLU A 24 0.76 12.59 6.36
C GLU A 24 2.10 13.31 6.48
N ARG A 25 2.80 13.54 5.35
CA ARG A 25 4.00 14.37 5.34
C ARG A 25 3.73 15.78 5.81
N ALA A 26 2.65 16.43 5.37
CA ALA A 26 2.30 17.78 5.82
C ALA A 26 2.14 17.85 7.36
N LYS A 27 1.48 16.86 7.97
CA LYS A 27 1.35 16.76 9.43
C LYS A 27 2.71 16.65 10.12
N ALA A 28 3.62 15.84 9.58
CA ALA A 28 4.96 15.70 10.15
C ALA A 28 5.80 16.99 10.01
N LEU A 29 5.72 17.64 8.86
CA LEU A 29 6.43 18.88 8.61
C LEU A 29 5.95 20.00 9.55
N GLU A 30 4.65 20.12 9.77
CA GLU A 30 4.06 21.03 10.73
C GLU A 30 4.51 20.71 12.16
N HIS A 31 4.40 19.45 12.58
CA HIS A 31 4.75 18.99 13.93
C HIS A 31 6.22 19.27 14.29
N PHE A 32 7.13 19.07 13.34
CA PHE A 32 8.57 19.26 13.53
C PHE A 32 9.08 20.64 13.06
N HIS A 33 8.18 21.53 12.68
CA HIS A 33 8.50 22.89 12.19
C HIS A 33 9.52 22.88 11.05
N LEU A 34 9.33 21.99 10.08
CA LEU A 34 10.18 21.87 8.90
C LEU A 34 9.65 22.73 7.74
N ASP A 35 10.56 23.25 6.93
CA ASP A 35 10.23 23.93 5.70
C ASP A 35 9.66 22.91 4.69
N ALA A 36 8.41 23.14 4.26
CA ALA A 36 7.69 22.21 3.41
C ALA A 36 8.21 22.22 1.97
N GLU A 37 8.59 23.37 1.43
CA GLU A 37 9.09 23.50 0.07
C GLU A 37 10.43 22.77 -0.06
N GLU A 38 11.37 23.09 0.84
CA GLU A 38 12.69 22.44 0.87
C GLU A 38 12.57 20.91 1.07
N PHE A 39 11.65 20.48 1.93
CA PHE A 39 11.43 19.05 2.14
C PHE A 39 10.87 18.38 0.87
N HIS A 40 9.88 18.98 0.21
CA HIS A 40 9.27 18.39 -0.98
C HIS A 40 10.25 18.29 -2.12
N ASP A 41 11.06 19.29 -2.37
CA ASP A 41 12.13 19.25 -3.39
C ASP A 41 13.06 18.05 -3.16
N ARG A 42 13.52 17.86 -1.92
CA ARG A 42 14.38 16.72 -1.56
C ARG A 42 13.67 15.38 -1.64
N HIS A 43 12.42 15.33 -1.20
CA HIS A 43 11.59 14.13 -1.24
C HIS A 43 11.39 13.64 -2.68
N GLU A 44 11.06 14.51 -3.62
CA GLU A 44 10.84 14.16 -5.02
C GLU A 44 12.08 13.52 -5.66
N MET A 45 13.26 13.98 -5.28
CA MET A 45 14.54 13.42 -5.78
C MET A 45 14.79 11.98 -5.34
N VAL A 46 14.22 11.53 -4.21
CA VAL A 46 14.58 10.26 -3.58
C VAL A 46 13.41 9.30 -3.38
N VAL A 47 12.15 9.77 -3.47
CA VAL A 47 10.96 8.96 -3.17
C VAL A 47 10.88 7.68 -4.01
N SER A 48 11.21 7.76 -5.30
CA SER A 48 11.20 6.58 -6.17
C SER A 48 12.20 5.51 -5.71
N SER A 49 13.39 5.92 -5.29
CA SER A 49 14.41 5.00 -4.76
C SER A 49 13.99 4.43 -3.40
N PHE A 50 13.35 5.24 -2.57
CA PHE A 50 12.87 4.84 -1.24
C PHE A 50 11.75 3.79 -1.34
N GLU A 51 10.71 4.06 -2.13
CA GLU A 51 9.60 3.11 -2.31
C GLU A 51 10.00 1.85 -3.08
N ARG A 52 11.08 1.87 -3.86
CA ARG A 52 11.63 0.68 -4.50
C ARG A 52 12.60 -0.10 -3.60
N GLY A 53 12.80 0.32 -2.35
CA GLY A 53 13.73 -0.31 -1.42
C GLY A 53 15.20 -0.22 -1.80
N LYS A 54 15.57 0.75 -2.65
CA LYS A 54 16.97 1.00 -3.06
C LYS A 54 17.76 1.83 -2.06
N ILE A 55 17.06 2.55 -1.18
CA ILE A 55 17.61 3.26 -0.03
C ILE A 55 16.79 2.89 1.22
N THR A 56 17.45 2.90 2.36
CA THR A 56 16.83 2.67 3.67
C THR A 56 16.07 3.89 4.15
N LEU A 57 15.25 3.73 5.20
CA LEU A 57 14.59 4.86 5.87
C LEU A 57 15.63 5.86 6.42
N ASP A 58 16.73 5.38 7.00
CA ASP A 58 17.78 6.26 7.51
C ASP A 58 18.42 7.09 6.40
N GLU A 59 18.77 6.47 5.26
CA GLU A 59 19.29 7.18 4.09
C GLU A 59 18.28 8.18 3.51
N TYR A 60 16.99 7.83 3.51
CA TYR A 60 15.92 8.74 3.11
C TYR A 60 15.84 9.95 4.05
N LEU A 61 15.85 9.71 5.36
CA LEU A 61 15.81 10.78 6.38
C LEU A 61 17.06 11.64 6.35
N ASP A 62 18.24 11.07 6.10
CA ASP A 62 19.48 11.85 5.91
C ASP A 62 19.35 12.85 4.76
N ARG A 63 18.70 12.44 3.67
CA ARG A 63 18.56 13.29 2.48
C ARG A 63 17.43 14.31 2.57
N THR A 64 16.38 14.03 3.36
CA THR A 64 15.17 14.85 3.38
C THR A 64 15.03 15.69 4.66
N VAL A 65 15.45 15.17 5.80
CA VAL A 65 15.24 15.80 7.11
C VAL A 65 16.58 16.17 7.76
N PHE A 66 17.51 15.21 7.90
CA PHE A 66 18.73 15.31 8.68
C PHE A 66 19.97 15.66 7.84
N TYR A 67 19.79 16.25 6.68
CA TYR A 67 20.89 16.81 5.86
C TYR A 67 21.57 18.02 6.54
N ARG A 68 21.00 18.53 7.64
CA ARG A 68 21.54 19.52 8.57
C ARG A 68 21.07 19.21 10.00
N PRO A 69 21.75 19.73 11.06
CA PRO A 69 21.32 19.52 12.44
C PRO A 69 19.88 19.96 12.68
N ARG A 70 19.14 19.17 13.49
CA ARG A 70 17.76 19.43 13.89
C ARG A 70 17.65 19.50 15.42
N PRO A 71 16.66 20.26 15.96
CA PRO A 71 16.43 20.35 17.41
C PRO A 71 15.65 19.16 17.97
N PHE A 72 15.53 18.05 17.21
CA PHE A 72 14.83 16.82 17.59
C PHE A 72 15.61 15.59 17.10
N GLU A 73 15.40 14.48 17.79
CA GLU A 73 16.09 13.22 17.49
C GLU A 73 15.45 12.50 16.30
N ARG A 74 16.27 11.72 15.57
CA ARG A 74 15.84 10.90 14.42
C ARG A 74 14.74 9.93 14.79
N ASP A 75 14.89 9.26 15.94
CA ASP A 75 13.91 8.28 16.42
C ASP A 75 12.54 8.93 16.67
N ALA A 76 12.51 10.14 17.22
CA ALA A 76 11.26 10.88 17.42
C ALA A 76 10.54 11.17 16.09
N PHE A 77 11.28 11.54 15.04
CA PHE A 77 10.70 11.74 13.71
C PHE A 77 10.20 10.43 13.09
N ARG A 78 10.99 9.36 13.17
CA ARG A 78 10.63 8.05 12.67
C ARG A 78 9.38 7.49 13.38
N ASP A 79 9.33 7.60 14.70
CA ASP A 79 8.21 7.09 15.49
C ASP A 79 6.92 7.89 15.20
N TYR A 80 7.03 9.18 14.99
CA TYR A 80 5.92 10.01 14.54
C TYR A 80 5.44 9.57 13.14
N MET A 81 6.35 9.41 12.17
CA MET A 81 6.03 8.90 10.83
C MET A 81 5.29 7.57 10.89
N PHE A 82 5.75 6.63 11.72
CA PHE A 82 5.10 5.33 11.90
C PHE A 82 3.73 5.43 12.59
N SER A 83 3.56 6.42 13.47
CA SER A 83 2.29 6.65 14.18
C SER A 83 1.16 7.11 13.27
N LEU A 84 1.47 7.69 12.11
CA LEU A 84 0.48 8.19 11.15
C LEU A 84 -0.30 7.06 10.46
N SER A 85 0.21 5.82 10.48
CA SER A 85 -0.53 4.66 10.01
C SER A 85 -1.60 4.24 11.00
N GLN A 86 -2.87 4.32 10.57
CA GLN A 86 -4.04 3.90 11.36
C GLN A 86 -4.85 2.87 10.58
N PRO A 87 -5.50 1.89 11.25
CA PRO A 87 -6.30 0.88 10.58
C PRO A 87 -7.68 1.41 10.18
N PHE A 88 -8.27 0.78 9.15
CA PHE A 88 -9.71 0.77 8.92
C PHE A 88 -10.27 -0.56 9.44
N PRO A 89 -10.72 -0.63 10.71
CA PRO A 89 -11.00 -1.89 11.39
C PRO A 89 -12.06 -2.74 10.67
N ASP A 90 -13.11 -2.11 10.16
CA ASP A 90 -14.21 -2.80 9.50
C ASP A 90 -13.76 -3.41 8.16
N VAL A 91 -12.86 -2.74 7.44
CA VAL A 91 -12.29 -3.26 6.19
C VAL A 91 -11.34 -4.42 6.47
N LEU A 92 -10.50 -4.31 7.50
CA LEU A 92 -9.62 -5.41 7.93
C LEU A 92 -10.43 -6.64 8.36
N GLN A 93 -11.52 -6.44 9.10
CA GLN A 93 -12.42 -7.53 9.50
C GLN A 93 -13.08 -8.19 8.29
N PHE A 94 -13.50 -7.41 7.30
CA PHE A 94 -14.07 -7.95 6.06
C PHE A 94 -13.03 -8.73 5.25
N ALA A 95 -11.81 -8.21 5.11
CA ALA A 95 -10.72 -8.93 4.45
C ALA A 95 -10.38 -10.24 5.18
N GLN A 96 -10.39 -10.23 6.52
CA GLN A 96 -10.20 -11.45 7.32
C GLN A 96 -11.32 -12.47 7.07
N ALA A 97 -12.58 -12.03 7.01
CA ALA A 97 -13.71 -12.93 6.73
C ALA A 97 -13.61 -13.58 5.34
N LEU A 98 -13.15 -12.83 4.32
CA LEU A 98 -12.85 -13.39 3.00
C LEU A 98 -11.74 -14.44 3.05
N THR A 99 -10.70 -14.19 3.85
CA THR A 99 -9.62 -15.17 4.07
C THR A 99 -10.13 -16.43 4.75
N ASP A 100 -10.92 -16.27 5.80
CA ASP A 100 -11.46 -17.38 6.61
C ASP A 100 -12.44 -18.26 5.80
N SER A 101 -13.10 -17.70 4.79
CA SER A 101 -13.96 -18.47 3.86
C SER A 101 -13.18 -19.52 3.08
N GLY A 102 -11.87 -19.34 2.94
CA GLY A 102 -11.00 -20.26 2.17
C GLY A 102 -11.24 -20.28 0.66
N LYS A 103 -12.12 -19.39 0.15
CA LYS A 103 -12.53 -19.39 -1.26
C LYS A 103 -11.52 -18.69 -2.18
N TYR A 104 -10.74 -17.71 -1.64
CA TYR A 104 -9.93 -16.79 -2.43
C TYR A 104 -8.45 -16.85 -2.06
N PHE A 105 -7.59 -16.67 -3.04
CA PHE A 105 -6.21 -16.32 -2.78
C PHE A 105 -6.14 -14.83 -2.42
N MET A 106 -5.65 -14.50 -1.23
CA MET A 106 -5.57 -13.14 -0.73
C MET A 106 -4.13 -12.64 -0.79
N GLY A 107 -3.89 -11.55 -1.52
CA GLY A 107 -2.58 -10.91 -1.65
C GLY A 107 -2.65 -9.39 -1.58
N THR A 108 -1.49 -8.74 -1.41
CA THR A 108 -1.39 -7.28 -1.49
C THR A 108 -0.53 -6.85 -2.68
N ILE A 109 -0.87 -5.71 -3.30
CA ILE A 109 -0.02 -5.00 -4.26
C ILE A 109 0.04 -3.54 -3.80
N ASN A 110 1.16 -3.13 -3.17
CA ASN A 110 1.28 -1.80 -2.59
C ASN A 110 2.62 -1.11 -2.87
N ASN A 111 2.60 0.23 -2.91
CA ASN A 111 3.80 1.05 -2.94
C ASN A 111 4.13 1.49 -1.51
N GLU A 112 5.29 1.10 -1.01
CA GLU A 112 5.73 1.48 0.32
C GLU A 112 7.24 1.26 0.51
N SER A 113 7.87 2.05 1.38
CA SER A 113 9.23 1.81 1.85
C SER A 113 9.33 0.54 2.71
N ARG A 114 10.52 -0.04 2.79
CA ARG A 114 10.71 -1.34 3.43
C ARG A 114 10.38 -1.32 4.93
N GLU A 115 10.89 -0.34 5.64
CA GLU A 115 10.75 -0.26 7.09
C GLU A 115 9.30 0.03 7.50
N LEU A 116 8.64 0.95 6.79
CA LEU A 116 7.25 1.29 7.03
C LEU A 116 6.32 0.14 6.64
N ASN A 117 6.59 -0.52 5.51
CA ASN A 117 5.84 -1.70 5.08
C ASN A 117 5.94 -2.85 6.11
N ASN A 118 7.15 -3.15 6.60
CA ASN A 118 7.35 -4.18 7.61
C ASN A 118 6.62 -3.85 8.92
N GLN A 119 6.75 -2.61 9.39
CA GLN A 119 6.07 -2.14 10.58
C GLN A 119 4.53 -2.26 10.46
N ARG A 120 3.97 -1.90 9.30
CA ARG A 120 2.53 -2.01 9.05
C ARG A 120 2.05 -3.46 9.01
N ILE A 121 2.79 -4.33 8.31
CA ILE A 121 2.48 -5.78 8.24
C ILE A 121 2.44 -6.39 9.65
N GLU A 122 3.40 -6.05 10.50
CA GLU A 122 3.51 -6.60 11.84
C GLU A 122 2.51 -5.98 12.81
N LYS A 123 2.48 -4.66 12.90
CA LYS A 123 1.60 -3.91 13.82
C LYS A 123 0.12 -4.24 13.62
N PHE A 124 -0.32 -4.38 12.38
CA PHE A 124 -1.74 -4.62 12.05
C PHE A 124 -2.04 -6.10 11.73
N GLY A 125 -1.08 -6.99 11.92
CA GLY A 125 -1.27 -8.44 11.79
C GLY A 125 -1.64 -8.90 10.38
N LEU A 126 -1.20 -8.18 9.33
CA LEU A 126 -1.62 -8.42 7.95
C LEU A 126 -1.24 -9.82 7.44
N ARG A 127 -0.25 -10.48 8.05
CA ARG A 127 0.13 -11.88 7.73
C ARG A 127 -0.97 -12.89 8.07
N LYS A 128 -1.96 -12.54 8.89
CA LYS A 128 -3.12 -13.40 9.17
C LYS A 128 -4.14 -13.38 8.02
N ILE A 129 -4.16 -12.26 7.27
CA ILE A 129 -5.11 -12.01 6.18
C ILE A 129 -4.52 -12.40 4.82
N PHE A 130 -3.26 -12.03 4.57
CA PHE A 130 -2.66 -12.13 3.25
C PHE A 130 -1.53 -13.17 3.21
N ARG A 131 -1.50 -13.95 2.13
CA ARG A 131 -0.48 -14.98 1.88
C ARG A 131 0.68 -14.47 1.03
N LEU A 132 0.46 -13.38 0.27
CA LEU A 132 1.43 -12.81 -0.65
C LEU A 132 1.48 -11.28 -0.48
N PHE A 133 2.70 -10.74 -0.42
CA PHE A 133 2.95 -9.30 -0.34
C PHE A 133 3.82 -8.86 -1.52
N ILE A 134 3.20 -8.32 -2.58
CA ILE A 134 3.88 -7.69 -3.70
C ILE A 134 4.06 -6.21 -3.36
N SER A 135 5.03 -5.93 -2.50
CA SER A 135 5.34 -4.57 -2.07
C SER A 135 6.50 -4.00 -2.89
N SER A 136 6.38 -2.78 -3.36
CA SER A 136 7.36 -2.13 -4.24
C SER A 136 8.79 -2.18 -3.71
N CYS A 137 8.96 -2.05 -2.39
CA CYS A 137 10.27 -2.14 -1.74
C CYS A 137 10.90 -3.54 -1.73
N TYR A 138 10.13 -4.59 -1.98
CA TYR A 138 10.65 -5.95 -2.09
C TYR A 138 10.99 -6.32 -3.52
N VAL A 139 10.15 -5.85 -4.47
CA VAL A 139 10.21 -6.30 -5.87
C VAL A 139 10.88 -5.29 -6.80
N GLY A 140 11.09 -4.04 -6.37
CA GLY A 140 11.74 -2.98 -7.15
C GLY A 140 10.85 -2.32 -8.21
N PHE A 141 9.59 -2.76 -8.38
CA PHE A 141 8.58 -2.17 -9.26
C PHE A 141 7.54 -1.42 -8.44
N ARG A 142 6.93 -0.38 -9.01
CA ARG A 142 5.89 0.44 -8.37
C ARG A 142 4.62 0.47 -9.20
N LYS A 143 3.45 0.56 -8.54
CA LYS A 143 2.23 1.03 -9.20
C LYS A 143 2.44 2.48 -9.69
N PRO A 144 1.96 2.85 -10.87
CA PRO A 144 1.17 2.10 -11.85
C PRO A 144 2.00 1.36 -12.92
N GLU A 145 3.26 1.02 -12.67
CA GLU A 145 4.07 0.25 -13.62
C GLU A 145 3.47 -1.14 -13.85
N ARG A 146 3.41 -1.55 -15.11
CA ARG A 146 2.84 -2.84 -15.53
C ARG A 146 3.48 -4.04 -14.80
N ASP A 147 4.78 -3.95 -14.53
CA ASP A 147 5.59 -5.07 -14.05
C ASP A 147 5.18 -5.54 -12.65
N ILE A 148 4.72 -4.65 -11.76
CA ILE A 148 4.28 -5.05 -10.41
C ILE A 148 3.02 -5.93 -10.47
N TYR A 149 2.08 -5.63 -11.37
CA TYR A 149 0.86 -6.44 -11.55
C TYR A 149 1.15 -7.75 -12.27
N ARG A 150 2.01 -7.71 -13.30
CA ARG A 150 2.47 -8.94 -13.98
C ARG A 150 3.14 -9.88 -13.00
N LEU A 151 4.00 -9.37 -12.12
CA LEU A 151 4.65 -10.18 -11.11
C LEU A 151 3.63 -10.87 -10.18
N ALA A 152 2.56 -10.17 -9.77
CA ALA A 152 1.49 -10.77 -8.98
C ALA A 152 0.79 -11.92 -9.72
N LEU A 153 0.44 -11.71 -10.99
CA LEU A 153 -0.20 -12.73 -11.84
C LEU A 153 0.74 -13.92 -12.11
N GLU A 154 1.99 -13.65 -12.45
CA GLU A 154 2.99 -14.69 -12.74
C GLU A 154 3.37 -15.49 -11.49
N THR A 155 3.39 -14.87 -10.30
CA THR A 155 3.68 -15.57 -9.04
C THR A 155 2.53 -16.46 -8.60
N THR A 156 1.29 -16.04 -8.81
CA THR A 156 0.11 -16.82 -8.39
C THR A 156 -0.34 -17.82 -9.44
N GLN A 157 0.02 -17.63 -10.72
CA GLN A 157 -0.45 -18.44 -11.86
C GLN A 157 -1.98 -18.46 -12.01
N ILE A 158 -2.67 -17.44 -11.46
CA ILE A 158 -4.12 -17.27 -11.61
C ILE A 158 -4.37 -16.37 -12.82
N PRO A 159 -5.27 -16.75 -13.75
CA PRO A 159 -5.64 -15.91 -14.89
C PRO A 159 -6.10 -14.51 -14.47
N ALA A 160 -5.75 -13.48 -15.23
CA ALA A 160 -6.06 -12.10 -14.86
C ALA A 160 -7.57 -11.85 -14.72
N GLU A 161 -8.38 -12.48 -15.58
CA GLU A 161 -9.85 -12.44 -15.56
C GLU A 161 -10.48 -13.07 -14.31
N ASP A 162 -9.73 -13.89 -13.56
CA ASP A 162 -10.14 -14.48 -12.29
C ASP A 162 -9.58 -13.71 -11.08
N CYS A 163 -8.87 -12.58 -11.32
CA CYS A 163 -8.29 -11.73 -10.30
C CYS A 163 -9.05 -10.42 -10.17
N CYS A 164 -9.26 -9.97 -8.93
CA CYS A 164 -9.75 -8.63 -8.61
C CYS A 164 -8.66 -7.83 -7.90
N PHE A 165 -8.45 -6.57 -8.30
CA PHE A 165 -7.55 -5.63 -7.62
C PHE A 165 -8.34 -4.44 -7.05
N ILE A 166 -8.11 -4.14 -5.76
CA ILE A 166 -8.78 -3.09 -5.00
C ILE A 166 -7.74 -2.02 -4.66
N ASP A 167 -7.99 -0.78 -5.05
CA ASP A 167 -7.07 0.36 -4.84
C ASP A 167 -7.89 1.65 -4.72
N ASP A 168 -7.39 2.69 -4.04
CA ASP A 168 -8.04 3.98 -3.90
C ASP A 168 -7.70 4.96 -5.05
N ARG A 169 -6.80 4.58 -5.96
CA ARG A 169 -6.29 5.42 -7.04
C ARG A 169 -6.65 4.88 -8.42
N ALA A 170 -7.45 5.66 -9.16
CA ALA A 170 -7.92 5.28 -10.50
C ALA A 170 -6.78 4.87 -11.45
N LEU A 171 -5.65 5.60 -11.46
CA LEU A 171 -4.51 5.31 -12.35
C LEU A 171 -3.91 3.90 -12.09
N ASN A 172 -3.88 3.46 -10.84
CA ASN A 172 -3.43 2.11 -10.49
C ASN A 172 -4.40 1.05 -11.03
N LEU A 173 -5.70 1.30 -10.90
CA LEU A 173 -6.77 0.41 -11.39
C LEU A 173 -6.76 0.31 -12.92
N GLU A 174 -6.57 1.42 -13.63
CA GLU A 174 -6.48 1.43 -15.10
C GLU A 174 -5.36 0.53 -15.61
N CYS A 175 -4.22 0.51 -14.94
CA CYS A 175 -3.09 -0.33 -15.34
C CYS A 175 -3.37 -1.82 -15.11
N ALA A 176 -3.99 -2.18 -13.99
CA ALA A 176 -4.43 -3.55 -13.69
C ALA A 176 -5.51 -4.02 -14.69
N ALA A 177 -6.49 -3.16 -15.00
CA ALA A 177 -7.55 -3.46 -15.96
C ALA A 177 -7.00 -3.73 -17.38
N LYS A 178 -5.95 -3.02 -17.82
CA LYS A 178 -5.28 -3.26 -19.10
C LYS A 178 -4.61 -4.64 -19.18
N LEU A 179 -4.39 -5.29 -18.05
CA LEU A 179 -3.89 -6.67 -17.98
C LEU A 179 -5.02 -7.71 -17.89
N GLY A 180 -6.29 -7.26 -17.86
CA GLY A 180 -7.47 -8.14 -17.80
C GLY A 180 -7.98 -8.41 -16.38
N MET A 181 -7.41 -7.79 -15.35
CA MET A 181 -7.92 -7.91 -13.98
C MET A 181 -9.24 -7.15 -13.82
N HIS A 182 -10.16 -7.67 -13.02
CA HIS A 182 -11.25 -6.89 -12.47
C HIS A 182 -10.70 -5.85 -11.49
N THR A 183 -11.29 -4.67 -11.45
CA THR A 183 -10.81 -3.58 -10.59
C THR A 183 -11.94 -2.95 -9.81
N ILE A 184 -11.70 -2.60 -8.55
CA ILE A 184 -12.65 -1.91 -7.68
C ILE A 184 -11.95 -0.69 -7.08
N GLU A 185 -12.50 0.51 -7.33
CA GLU A 185 -12.05 1.73 -6.67
C GLU A 185 -12.62 1.79 -5.25
N MET A 186 -11.77 1.82 -4.25
CA MET A 186 -12.18 1.86 -2.85
C MET A 186 -12.79 3.22 -2.49
N LYS A 187 -14.09 3.26 -2.20
CA LYS A 187 -14.82 4.45 -1.74
C LYS A 187 -15.51 4.25 -0.39
N GLY A 188 -15.51 3.02 0.10
CA GLY A 188 -16.09 2.61 1.38
C GLY A 188 -16.47 1.14 1.41
N LEU A 189 -16.64 0.61 2.61
CA LEU A 189 -16.85 -0.83 2.81
C LEU A 189 -18.14 -1.36 2.15
N GLU A 190 -19.24 -0.65 2.25
CA GLU A 190 -20.52 -1.11 1.70
C GLU A 190 -20.50 -1.15 0.15
N GLN A 191 -19.88 -0.15 -0.48
CA GLN A 191 -19.66 -0.15 -1.92
C GLN A 191 -18.76 -1.32 -2.32
N LEU A 192 -17.63 -1.54 -1.62
CA LEU A 192 -16.71 -2.63 -1.86
C LEU A 192 -17.39 -4.01 -1.79
N ARG A 193 -18.20 -4.24 -0.75
CA ARG A 193 -19.00 -5.48 -0.59
C ARG A 193 -19.94 -5.69 -1.76
N GLY A 194 -20.64 -4.63 -2.17
CA GLY A 194 -21.60 -4.69 -3.29
C GLY A 194 -20.92 -5.03 -4.62
N GLU A 195 -19.78 -4.41 -4.92
CA GLU A 195 -19.04 -4.67 -6.16
C GLU A 195 -18.37 -6.05 -6.18
N LEU A 196 -17.79 -6.50 -5.06
CA LEU A 196 -17.29 -7.87 -4.94
C LEU A 196 -18.40 -8.90 -5.13
N ALA A 197 -19.59 -8.67 -4.55
CA ALA A 197 -20.74 -9.55 -4.73
C ALA A 197 -21.22 -9.63 -6.19
N GLN A 198 -21.16 -8.51 -6.94
CA GLN A 198 -21.46 -8.50 -8.38
C GLN A 198 -20.46 -9.33 -9.20
N LEU A 199 -19.20 -9.42 -8.72
CA LEU A 199 -18.18 -10.30 -9.30
C LEU A 199 -18.28 -11.75 -8.79
N GLY A 200 -19.29 -12.07 -7.98
CA GLY A 200 -19.48 -13.40 -7.38
C GLY A 200 -18.60 -13.64 -6.15
N ALA A 201 -17.90 -12.64 -5.65
CA ALA A 201 -17.03 -12.77 -4.49
C ALA A 201 -17.80 -12.35 -3.20
N THR A 202 -18.09 -13.33 -2.36
CA THR A 202 -18.80 -13.15 -1.08
C THR A 202 -18.13 -13.93 0.04
N VAL A 203 -18.33 -13.50 1.27
CA VAL A 203 -17.88 -14.22 2.47
C VAL A 203 -18.61 -15.55 2.60
#